data_8bd93f46cfac2aacb1954605b24beba8
#
_entry.id   8bd93f46cfac2aacb1954605b24beba8
#
_cell.length_a   1.000
_cell.length_b   1.000
_cell.length_c   1.000
_cell.angle_alpha   90.00
_cell.angle_beta   90.00
_cell.angle_gamma   90.00
#
_symmetry.space_group_name_H-M   'P 1'
#
loop_
_entity.id
_entity.type
_entity.pdbx_description
1 polymer ?
#
loop_
_entity_poly.entity_id
_entity_poly.type
_entity_poly.pdbx_seq_one_letter_code
_entity_poly.pdbx_strand_id
1 'polypeptide(L)'
;MKRTSMYTAVLALSLAMALAGGGLACRTFRERLDALEGQAVLQHQRNVCGLEDAFAAEYDTRSGAGYPSSGADSVCARVGQAYTRGQRLILGSSTAAFALLREGDVAYSALPESVAAADVQQAAAATDGILLRGETLLLGGVLNTPYSYPVAVVTAADASEAFAARNRLLYSWLAVQAVITLAALVAAYHYERLQELNTRQSRFVADLTHELKTPLTSLIGYADLLRGGTLDAERRRTAAQALYHESARLESLSQQLLALNGLQADGVVLRPVRVAAAFADAVRSLPDVVLDCDAPAEAVVLADRVLLADLVRNLALNAWHAGPQDGAVHLRCTDAGECWRLTVQDTGCGIPAEALPHLTEPFYRVDKARARANGGSGVGLALCAQIAEAFGTQMTFASRVGEGTTVTILLQKEEEHEEAAQQQ
;
A
#
# COMPACT_ATOMS: atom_id res chain seq x y z
N MET A 1 5.67 -12.99 12.51
CA MET A 1 4.41 -12.86 13.28
C MET A 1 3.99 -11.42 13.63
N LYS A 2 4.89 -10.41 13.70
CA LYS A 2 4.49 -9.00 14.04
C LYS A 2 3.92 -8.18 12.86
N ARG A 3 4.29 -8.47 11.61
CA ARG A 3 3.80 -7.72 10.42
C ARG A 3 2.29 -7.82 10.22
N THR A 4 1.73 -9.02 10.33
CA THR A 4 0.29 -9.24 10.17
C THR A 4 -0.55 -8.56 11.27
N SER A 5 0.02 -8.33 12.45
CA SER A 5 -0.69 -7.77 13.60
C SER A 5 -1.05 -6.29 13.45
N MET A 6 -0.19 -5.46 12.84
CA MET A 6 -0.46 -4.01 12.71
C MET A 6 -1.52 -3.71 11.65
N TYR A 7 -1.42 -4.34 10.46
CA TYR A 7 -2.42 -4.18 9.41
C TYR A 7 -3.79 -4.73 9.83
N THR A 8 -3.81 -5.88 10.52
CA THR A 8 -5.06 -6.43 11.06
C THR A 8 -5.68 -5.53 12.12
N ALA A 9 -4.89 -4.88 12.96
CA ALA A 9 -5.39 -3.91 13.95
C ALA A 9 -5.99 -2.66 13.28
N VAL A 10 -5.33 -2.11 12.26
CA VAL A 10 -5.85 -0.96 11.47
C VAL A 10 -7.16 -1.32 10.80
N LEU A 11 -7.25 -2.50 10.16
CA LEU A 11 -8.47 -2.96 9.50
C LEU A 11 -9.60 -3.24 10.47
N ALA A 12 -9.30 -3.85 11.64
CA ALA A 12 -10.30 -4.10 12.69
C ALA A 12 -10.87 -2.78 13.26
N LEU A 13 -10.01 -1.81 13.52
CA LEU A 13 -10.42 -0.47 13.99
C LEU A 13 -11.26 0.24 12.92
N SER A 14 -10.85 0.18 11.65
CA SER A 14 -11.60 0.75 10.53
C SER A 14 -13.00 0.13 10.41
N LEU A 15 -13.12 -1.19 10.54
CA LEU A 15 -14.40 -1.89 10.53
C LEU A 15 -15.30 -1.45 11.69
N ALA A 16 -14.74 -1.37 12.91
CA ALA A 16 -15.49 -0.91 14.09
C ALA A 16 -16.02 0.51 13.91
N MET A 17 -15.21 1.42 13.36
CA MET A 17 -15.63 2.79 13.06
C MET A 17 -16.70 2.84 11.97
N ALA A 18 -16.59 2.03 10.92
CA ALA A 18 -17.61 1.95 9.86
C ALA A 18 -18.97 1.48 10.40
N LEU A 19 -18.96 0.48 11.29
CA LEU A 19 -20.16 0.00 11.97
C LEU A 19 -20.77 1.07 12.89
N ALA A 20 -19.96 1.82 13.62
CA ALA A 20 -20.43 2.91 14.47
C ALA A 20 -21.11 4.03 13.66
N GLY A 21 -20.53 4.41 12.52
CA GLY A 21 -21.13 5.40 11.61
C GLY A 21 -22.43 4.93 10.98
N GLY A 22 -22.49 3.65 10.59
CA GLY A 22 -23.73 3.02 10.12
C GLY A 22 -24.82 3.05 11.20
N GLY A 23 -24.50 2.71 12.45
CA GLY A 23 -25.42 2.79 13.58
C GLY A 23 -25.95 4.20 13.83
N LEU A 24 -25.09 5.21 13.76
CA LEU A 24 -25.50 6.61 13.90
C LEU A 24 -26.43 7.05 12.78
N ALA A 25 -26.13 6.71 11.53
CA ALA A 25 -27.00 7.03 10.39
C ALA A 25 -28.37 6.36 10.48
N CYS A 26 -28.42 5.11 10.96
CA CYS A 26 -29.68 4.41 11.20
C CYS A 26 -30.52 5.06 12.33
N ARG A 27 -29.85 5.52 13.39
CA ARG A 27 -30.51 6.22 14.50
C ARG A 27 -31.12 7.55 14.04
N THR A 28 -30.35 8.38 13.36
CA THR A 28 -30.82 9.68 12.85
C THR A 28 -31.94 9.51 11.81
N PHE A 29 -31.88 8.45 11.00
CA PHE A 29 -32.95 8.10 10.08
C PHE A 29 -34.25 7.75 10.82
N ARG A 30 -34.16 6.92 11.86
CA ARG A 30 -35.35 6.55 12.67
C ARG A 30 -35.95 7.77 13.33
N GLU A 31 -35.16 8.64 13.96
CA GLU A 31 -35.67 9.88 14.59
C GLU A 31 -36.38 10.80 13.59
N ARG A 32 -35.88 10.90 12.34
CA ARG A 32 -36.54 11.67 11.29
C ARG A 32 -37.82 11.01 10.78
N LEU A 33 -37.82 9.69 10.67
CA LEU A 33 -38.99 8.94 10.26
C LEU A 33 -40.10 9.06 11.28
N ASP A 34 -39.81 8.90 12.56
CA ASP A 34 -40.76 9.07 13.67
C ASP A 34 -41.38 10.48 13.67
N ALA A 35 -40.57 11.51 13.41
CA ALA A 35 -41.06 12.89 13.30
C ALA A 35 -41.98 13.09 12.09
N LEU A 36 -41.61 12.48 10.94
CA LEU A 36 -42.43 12.51 9.73
C LEU A 36 -43.76 11.76 9.93
N GLU A 37 -43.72 10.60 10.59
CA GLU A 37 -44.94 9.83 10.94
C GLU A 37 -45.89 10.68 11.79
N GLY A 38 -45.38 11.37 12.82
CA GLY A 38 -46.19 12.27 13.64
C GLY A 38 -46.84 13.39 12.83
N GLN A 39 -46.10 14.01 11.89
CA GLN A 39 -46.66 15.02 10.99
C GLN A 39 -47.70 14.44 9.99
N ALA A 40 -47.42 13.26 9.44
CA ALA A 40 -48.28 12.57 8.51
C ALA A 40 -49.61 12.17 9.17
N VAL A 41 -49.58 11.69 10.41
CA VAL A 41 -50.80 11.38 11.19
C VAL A 41 -51.65 12.63 11.39
N LEU A 42 -51.06 13.75 11.79
CA LEU A 42 -51.79 15.03 11.96
C LEU A 42 -52.39 15.51 10.64
N GLN A 43 -51.67 15.36 9.53
CA GLN A 43 -52.15 15.72 8.21
C GLN A 43 -53.27 14.79 7.76
N HIS A 44 -53.16 13.48 8.02
CA HIS A 44 -54.19 12.48 7.73
C HIS A 44 -55.47 12.83 8.47
N GLN A 45 -55.40 13.11 9.78
CA GLN A 45 -56.58 13.52 10.57
C GLN A 45 -57.27 14.78 10.03
N ARG A 46 -56.48 15.79 9.62
CA ARG A 46 -57.05 17.00 8.98
C ARG A 46 -57.75 16.68 7.67
N ASN A 47 -57.16 15.78 6.85
CA ASN A 47 -57.76 15.36 5.60
C ASN A 47 -59.07 14.56 5.86
N VAL A 48 -59.07 13.68 6.86
CA VAL A 48 -60.25 12.93 7.27
C VAL A 48 -61.39 13.91 7.63
N CYS A 49 -61.18 14.83 8.60
CA CYS A 49 -62.18 15.79 9.01
C CYS A 49 -62.68 16.67 7.83
N GLY A 50 -61.76 17.22 7.03
CA GLY A 50 -62.13 18.07 5.89
C GLY A 50 -62.86 17.33 4.78
N LEU A 51 -62.60 16.04 4.56
CA LEU A 51 -63.34 15.19 3.62
C LEU A 51 -64.73 14.82 4.17
N GLU A 52 -64.88 14.52 5.46
CA GLU A 52 -66.11 14.28 6.11
C GLU A 52 -67.05 15.49 5.97
N ASP A 53 -66.56 16.71 6.23
CA ASP A 53 -67.31 17.96 6.01
C ASP A 53 -67.73 18.13 4.52
N ALA A 54 -66.81 17.81 3.59
CA ALA A 54 -67.05 17.89 2.16
C ALA A 54 -68.14 16.88 1.70
N PHE A 55 -68.10 15.67 2.26
CA PHE A 55 -69.20 14.67 2.00
C PHE A 55 -70.53 15.09 2.59
N ALA A 56 -70.56 15.66 3.79
CA ALA A 56 -71.76 16.21 4.41
C ALA A 56 -72.35 17.34 3.56
N ALA A 57 -71.52 18.29 3.10
CA ALA A 57 -72.00 19.39 2.24
C ALA A 57 -72.57 18.91 0.87
N GLU A 58 -71.89 17.90 0.26
CA GLU A 58 -72.43 17.29 -0.98
C GLU A 58 -73.79 16.57 -0.75
N TYR A 59 -73.94 15.89 0.42
CA TYR A 59 -75.13 15.23 0.82
C TYR A 59 -76.27 16.24 1.02
N ASP A 60 -76.08 17.33 1.76
CA ASP A 60 -77.11 18.35 2.04
C ASP A 60 -77.57 19.06 0.77
N THR A 61 -76.62 19.33 -0.16
CA THR A 61 -77.03 19.96 -1.45
C THR A 61 -77.84 19.08 -2.34
N ARG A 62 -77.92 17.76 -2.12
CA ARG A 62 -78.60 16.78 -2.95
C ARG A 62 -79.75 16.06 -2.24
N SER A 63 -80.00 16.30 -0.96
CA SER A 63 -81.07 15.61 -0.18
C SER A 63 -82.47 15.75 -0.70
N GLY A 64 -82.69 16.59 -1.74
CA GLY A 64 -84.03 16.71 -2.44
C GLY A 64 -84.19 15.83 -3.70
N ALA A 65 -83.13 15.13 -4.18
CA ALA A 65 -83.24 14.27 -5.37
C ALA A 65 -82.83 12.84 -4.94
N GLY A 66 -83.81 11.91 -5.04
CA GLY A 66 -83.65 10.49 -4.68
C GLY A 66 -82.32 9.89 -5.30
N TYR A 67 -81.52 9.25 -4.47
CA TYR A 67 -80.22 8.70 -4.85
C TYR A 67 -80.30 7.38 -5.59
N PRO A 68 -79.86 7.27 -6.83
CA PRO A 68 -79.58 5.98 -7.46
C PRO A 68 -78.26 5.41 -6.94
N SER A 69 -78.29 4.16 -6.48
CA SER A 69 -77.08 3.41 -6.04
C SER A 69 -75.97 3.28 -7.10
N SER A 70 -76.27 3.61 -8.34
CA SER A 70 -75.33 3.55 -9.49
C SER A 70 -74.39 4.75 -9.63
N GLY A 71 -74.39 5.70 -8.69
CA GLY A 71 -73.58 6.92 -8.79
C GLY A 71 -72.56 7.13 -7.67
N ALA A 72 -72.34 6.16 -6.79
CA ALA A 72 -71.45 6.33 -5.62
C ALA A 72 -69.98 6.64 -5.93
N ASP A 73 -69.39 6.03 -6.95
CA ASP A 73 -68.04 6.33 -7.40
C ASP A 73 -67.94 7.75 -7.95
N SER A 74 -69.01 8.24 -8.61
CA SER A 74 -69.04 9.63 -9.09
C SER A 74 -69.11 10.64 -7.94
N VAL A 75 -69.69 10.26 -6.78
CA VAL A 75 -69.72 11.11 -5.56
C VAL A 75 -68.37 11.22 -4.99
N CYS A 76 -67.62 10.10 -4.77
CA CYS A 76 -66.26 10.09 -4.30
C CYS A 76 -65.36 10.90 -5.22
N ALA A 77 -65.49 10.74 -6.54
CA ALA A 77 -64.65 11.49 -7.51
C ALA A 77 -64.95 13.02 -7.45
N ARG A 78 -66.26 13.42 -7.36
CA ARG A 78 -66.57 14.87 -7.25
C ARG A 78 -66.11 15.48 -5.94
N VAL A 79 -66.33 14.82 -4.80
CA VAL A 79 -65.87 15.29 -3.49
C VAL A 79 -64.37 15.38 -3.46
N GLY A 80 -63.70 14.35 -3.94
CA GLY A 80 -62.22 14.34 -4.03
C GLY A 80 -61.68 15.49 -4.88
N GLN A 81 -62.27 15.74 -6.06
CA GLN A 81 -61.92 16.86 -6.93
C GLN A 81 -62.20 18.22 -6.29
N ALA A 82 -63.34 18.38 -5.66
CA ALA A 82 -63.76 19.64 -5.00
C ALA A 82 -62.80 19.94 -3.84
N TYR A 83 -62.52 18.95 -3.00
CA TYR A 83 -61.61 19.07 -1.88
C TYR A 83 -60.18 19.41 -2.34
N THR A 84 -59.66 18.74 -3.35
CA THR A 84 -58.36 19.03 -3.93
C THR A 84 -58.26 20.46 -4.50
N ARG A 85 -59.33 20.93 -5.20
CA ARG A 85 -59.40 22.32 -5.70
C ARG A 85 -59.44 23.33 -4.55
N GLY A 86 -60.22 23.07 -3.50
CA GLY A 86 -60.35 23.92 -2.32
C GLY A 86 -59.00 24.01 -1.59
N GLN A 87 -58.31 22.90 -1.41
CA GLN A 87 -56.97 22.88 -0.82
C GLN A 87 -55.94 23.67 -1.65
N ARG A 88 -55.94 23.55 -2.97
CA ARG A 88 -55.07 24.34 -3.85
C ARG A 88 -55.28 25.84 -3.73
N LEU A 89 -56.53 26.27 -3.53
CA LEU A 89 -56.88 27.69 -3.33
C LEU A 89 -56.42 28.24 -1.98
N ILE A 90 -56.43 27.43 -0.93
CA ILE A 90 -56.07 27.83 0.43
C ILE A 90 -54.59 27.67 0.74
N LEU A 91 -54.00 26.57 0.31
CA LEU A 91 -52.63 26.15 0.66
C LEU A 91 -51.59 26.30 -0.46
N GLY A 92 -52.00 26.75 -1.64
CA GLY A 92 -51.12 26.86 -2.80
C GLY A 92 -50.81 25.47 -3.42
N SER A 93 -49.52 25.26 -3.78
CA SER A 93 -49.10 24.02 -4.46
C SER A 93 -49.00 22.79 -3.54
N SER A 94 -49.12 22.95 -2.23
CA SER A 94 -49.03 21.83 -1.26
C SER A 94 -50.42 21.16 -1.10
N THR A 95 -50.81 20.38 -2.10
CA THR A 95 -51.99 19.53 -2.02
C THR A 95 -51.65 18.27 -1.24
N ALA A 96 -52.50 17.93 -0.26
CA ALA A 96 -52.44 16.63 0.38
C ALA A 96 -52.66 15.54 -0.68
N ALA A 97 -51.66 14.66 -0.81
CA ALA A 97 -51.80 13.50 -1.67
C ALA A 97 -52.67 12.48 -0.97
N PHE A 98 -53.84 12.19 -1.52
CA PHE A 98 -54.80 11.23 -0.96
C PHE A 98 -55.56 10.47 -2.06
N ALA A 99 -56.07 9.31 -1.69
CA ALA A 99 -57.01 8.54 -2.48
C ALA A 99 -58.25 8.20 -1.67
N LEU A 100 -59.39 8.10 -2.33
CA LEU A 100 -60.66 7.64 -1.79
C LEU A 100 -60.98 6.27 -2.38
N LEU A 101 -61.29 5.31 -1.53
CA LEU A 101 -61.64 3.95 -1.92
C LEU A 101 -63.07 3.65 -1.46
N ARG A 102 -63.77 2.92 -2.29
CA ARG A 102 -65.08 2.34 -2.00
C ARG A 102 -65.01 0.83 -2.20
N GLU A 103 -65.41 0.08 -1.16
CA GLU A 103 -65.42 -1.41 -1.22
C GLU A 103 -64.08 -2.03 -1.67
N GLY A 104 -62.96 -1.30 -1.44
CA GLY A 104 -61.61 -1.71 -1.84
C GLY A 104 -61.13 -1.19 -3.20
N ASP A 105 -62.03 -0.60 -4.01
CA ASP A 105 -61.66 -0.02 -5.30
C ASP A 105 -61.40 1.48 -5.20
N VAL A 106 -60.37 1.96 -5.94
CA VAL A 106 -59.98 3.37 -5.95
C VAL A 106 -60.96 4.18 -6.79
N ALA A 107 -61.81 4.95 -6.12
CA ALA A 107 -62.80 5.82 -6.75
C ALA A 107 -62.24 7.21 -7.12
N TYR A 108 -61.23 7.66 -6.40
CA TYR A 108 -60.50 8.91 -6.67
C TYR A 108 -59.06 8.79 -6.17
N SER A 109 -58.11 9.28 -6.95
CA SER A 109 -56.72 9.36 -6.52
C SER A 109 -56.07 10.68 -6.95
N ALA A 110 -55.44 11.33 -5.99
CA ALA A 110 -54.49 12.44 -6.16
C ALA A 110 -53.13 12.07 -5.60
N LEU A 111 -52.82 10.76 -5.48
CA LEU A 111 -51.53 10.23 -5.06
C LEU A 111 -50.49 10.37 -6.19
N PRO A 112 -49.22 10.43 -5.87
CA PRO A 112 -48.13 10.34 -6.86
C PRO A 112 -48.25 9.03 -7.67
N GLU A 113 -47.84 9.07 -8.95
CA GLU A 113 -47.81 7.88 -9.84
C GLU A 113 -46.93 6.75 -9.34
N SER A 114 -45.99 7.08 -8.45
CA SER A 114 -45.06 6.11 -7.83
C SER A 114 -45.75 5.15 -6.83
N VAL A 115 -46.99 5.44 -6.42
CA VAL A 115 -47.77 4.63 -5.46
C VAL A 115 -48.62 3.63 -6.20
N ALA A 116 -48.35 2.34 -6.04
CA ALA A 116 -49.12 1.28 -6.69
C ALA A 116 -50.50 1.14 -6.08
N ALA A 117 -51.50 0.83 -6.91
CA ALA A 117 -52.89 0.64 -6.45
C ALA A 117 -53.03 -0.46 -5.38
N ALA A 118 -52.20 -1.51 -5.47
CA ALA A 118 -52.15 -2.58 -4.46
C ALA A 118 -51.70 -2.08 -3.07
N ASP A 119 -50.74 -1.15 -3.03
CA ASP A 119 -50.25 -0.56 -1.77
C ASP A 119 -51.33 0.36 -1.15
N VAL A 120 -52.11 1.06 -1.98
CA VAL A 120 -53.24 1.88 -1.55
C VAL A 120 -54.32 1.00 -0.96
N GLN A 121 -54.65 -0.11 -1.60
CA GLN A 121 -55.67 -1.08 -1.08
C GLN A 121 -55.20 -1.70 0.23
N GLN A 122 -53.91 -2.05 0.34
CA GLN A 122 -53.34 -2.59 1.57
C GLN A 122 -53.35 -1.56 2.71
N ALA A 123 -53.03 -0.29 2.44
CA ALA A 123 -53.09 0.78 3.43
C ALA A 123 -54.51 1.07 3.87
N ALA A 124 -55.50 1.03 2.96
CA ALA A 124 -56.92 1.19 3.28
C ALA A 124 -57.49 0.06 4.14
N ALA A 125 -57.00 -1.18 3.96
CA ALA A 125 -57.42 -2.34 4.74
C ALA A 125 -56.80 -2.37 6.16
N ALA A 126 -55.69 -1.69 6.36
CA ALA A 126 -55.03 -1.57 7.66
C ALA A 126 -55.67 -0.40 8.43
N THR A 127 -56.72 -0.67 9.18
CA THR A 127 -57.41 0.32 10.03
C THR A 127 -56.40 0.92 11.01
N ASP A 128 -56.08 2.21 10.92
CA ASP A 128 -55.05 2.97 11.67
C ASP A 128 -53.62 2.49 11.43
N GLY A 129 -53.31 1.80 10.31
CA GLY A 129 -52.01 1.31 9.96
C GLY A 129 -51.16 2.33 9.18
N ILE A 130 -49.92 2.51 9.61
CA ILE A 130 -48.91 3.24 8.86
C ILE A 130 -48.13 2.24 8.00
N LEU A 131 -48.08 2.45 6.68
CA LEU A 131 -47.41 1.58 5.74
C LEU A 131 -46.30 2.37 5.02
N LEU A 132 -45.01 1.99 5.23
CA LEU A 132 -43.91 2.56 4.48
C LEU A 132 -43.67 1.72 3.22
N ARG A 133 -43.74 2.35 2.06
CA ARG A 133 -43.44 1.73 0.76
C ARG A 133 -42.45 2.58 -0.02
N GLY A 134 -41.22 2.02 -0.21
CA GLY A 134 -40.14 2.80 -0.79
C GLY A 134 -39.88 4.05 0.03
N GLU A 135 -40.01 5.22 -0.57
CA GLU A 135 -39.85 6.54 0.05
C GLU A 135 -41.18 7.23 0.36
N THR A 136 -42.28 6.50 0.39
CA THR A 136 -43.61 7.04 0.64
C THR A 136 -44.24 6.37 1.86
N LEU A 137 -44.78 7.20 2.76
CA LEU A 137 -45.53 6.78 3.93
C LEU A 137 -47.01 6.85 3.61
N LEU A 138 -47.73 5.75 3.73
CA LEU A 138 -49.17 5.65 3.48
C LEU A 138 -49.90 5.46 4.80
N LEU A 139 -50.96 6.26 5.00
CA LEU A 139 -51.85 6.19 6.16
C LEU A 139 -53.28 5.94 5.67
N GLY A 140 -53.86 4.84 6.15
CA GLY A 140 -55.23 4.48 5.86
C GLY A 140 -56.19 4.88 7.00
N GLY A 141 -57.41 5.22 6.65
CA GLY A 141 -58.48 5.48 7.60
C GLY A 141 -59.85 5.32 6.93
N VAL A 142 -60.90 5.26 7.74
CA VAL A 142 -62.29 5.17 7.26
C VAL A 142 -63.00 6.49 7.56
N LEU A 143 -63.70 7.05 6.55
CA LEU A 143 -64.49 8.27 6.68
C LEU A 143 -65.86 7.97 7.26
N ASN A 144 -66.31 8.80 8.20
CA ASN A 144 -67.65 8.81 8.66
C ASN A 144 -68.49 9.68 7.73
N THR A 145 -69.16 9.05 6.77
CA THR A 145 -69.95 9.76 5.77
C THR A 145 -71.48 9.53 5.95
N PRO A 146 -72.34 10.48 5.54
CA PRO A 146 -73.80 10.32 5.64
C PRO A 146 -74.36 9.28 4.64
N TYR A 147 -73.47 8.65 3.83
CA TYR A 147 -73.84 7.63 2.86
C TYR A 147 -73.88 6.24 3.48
N SER A 148 -74.72 5.33 2.94
CA SER A 148 -74.87 3.96 3.45
C SER A 148 -73.71 3.00 3.11
N TYR A 149 -72.71 3.48 2.45
CA TYR A 149 -71.53 2.69 2.05
C TYR A 149 -70.23 3.23 2.71
N PRO A 150 -69.29 2.35 3.10
CA PRO A 150 -68.04 2.78 3.68
C PRO A 150 -67.14 3.42 2.63
N VAL A 151 -66.48 4.52 2.99
CA VAL A 151 -65.47 5.18 2.19
C VAL A 151 -64.16 5.16 2.99
N ALA A 152 -63.10 4.57 2.41
CA ALA A 152 -61.78 4.64 3.00
C ALA A 152 -60.97 5.77 2.36
N VAL A 153 -60.10 6.37 3.16
CA VAL A 153 -59.16 7.37 2.68
C VAL A 153 -57.75 6.90 2.96
N VAL A 154 -56.88 7.06 1.97
CA VAL A 154 -55.42 6.82 2.11
C VAL A 154 -54.71 8.12 1.81
N THR A 155 -53.87 8.56 2.73
CA THR A 155 -53.02 9.74 2.53
C THR A 155 -51.56 9.29 2.38
N ALA A 156 -50.82 10.00 1.54
CA ALA A 156 -49.38 9.75 1.33
C ALA A 156 -48.56 10.95 1.81
N ALA A 157 -47.49 10.63 2.51
CA ALA A 157 -46.46 11.59 2.87
C ALA A 157 -45.13 11.18 2.25
N ASP A 158 -44.40 12.17 1.72
CA ASP A 158 -43.06 11.94 1.10
C ASP A 158 -41.99 11.80 2.17
N ALA A 159 -41.29 10.67 2.18
CA ALA A 159 -40.17 10.38 3.05
C ALA A 159 -38.81 10.47 2.34
N SER A 160 -38.79 10.86 1.06
CA SER A 160 -37.58 10.89 0.23
C SER A 160 -36.44 11.72 0.87
N GLU A 161 -36.80 12.85 1.53
CA GLU A 161 -35.83 13.69 2.21
C GLU A 161 -35.17 12.99 3.41
N ALA A 162 -35.91 12.18 4.17
CA ALA A 162 -35.35 11.39 5.27
C ALA A 162 -34.37 10.33 4.74
N PHE A 163 -34.72 9.64 3.64
CA PHE A 163 -33.85 8.68 2.97
C PHE A 163 -32.60 9.35 2.38
N ALA A 164 -32.76 10.48 1.70
CA ALA A 164 -31.65 11.26 1.14
C ALA A 164 -30.69 11.75 2.23
N ALA A 165 -31.22 12.20 3.37
CA ALA A 165 -30.41 12.63 4.51
C ALA A 165 -29.59 11.47 5.11
N ARG A 166 -30.22 10.29 5.27
CA ARG A 166 -29.52 9.07 5.69
C ARG A 166 -28.38 8.72 4.73
N ASN A 167 -28.66 8.69 3.44
CA ASN A 167 -27.69 8.31 2.41
C ASN A 167 -26.52 9.31 2.38
N ARG A 168 -26.77 10.62 2.45
CA ARG A 168 -25.73 11.65 2.56
C ARG A 168 -24.82 11.41 3.76
N LEU A 169 -25.40 11.14 4.94
CA LEU A 169 -24.61 10.84 6.15
C LEU A 169 -23.77 9.57 5.97
N LEU A 170 -24.35 8.50 5.43
CA LEU A 170 -23.61 7.24 5.20
C LEU A 170 -22.45 7.44 4.22
N TYR A 171 -22.69 8.06 3.07
CA TYR A 171 -21.63 8.26 2.07
C TYR A 171 -20.54 9.20 2.55
N SER A 172 -20.90 10.30 3.23
CA SER A 172 -19.90 11.21 3.79
C SER A 172 -19.03 10.52 4.86
N TRP A 173 -19.65 9.72 5.73
CA TRP A 173 -18.94 8.93 6.73
C TRP A 173 -18.01 7.90 6.11
N LEU A 174 -18.49 7.14 5.13
CA LEU A 174 -17.68 6.14 4.40
C LEU A 174 -16.52 6.79 3.67
N ALA A 175 -16.71 7.97 3.06
CA ALA A 175 -15.63 8.69 2.39
C ALA A 175 -14.54 9.13 3.37
N VAL A 176 -14.91 9.73 4.51
CA VAL A 176 -13.96 10.10 5.57
C VAL A 176 -13.23 8.87 6.11
N GLN A 177 -13.97 7.80 6.36
CA GLN A 177 -13.42 6.54 6.84
C GLN A 177 -12.40 5.93 5.85
N ALA A 178 -12.69 5.95 4.56
CA ALA A 178 -11.79 5.48 3.52
C ALA A 178 -10.46 6.26 3.52
N VAL A 179 -10.53 7.59 3.62
CA VAL A 179 -9.33 8.46 3.70
C VAL A 179 -8.50 8.16 4.95
N ILE A 180 -9.13 8.05 6.12
CA ILE A 180 -8.43 7.73 7.37
C ILE A 180 -7.76 6.35 7.28
N THR A 181 -8.46 5.34 6.75
CA THR A 181 -7.93 3.99 6.60
C THR A 181 -6.72 3.97 5.66
N LEU A 182 -6.82 4.65 4.51
CA LEU A 182 -5.72 4.77 3.56
C LEU A 182 -4.51 5.45 4.19
N ALA A 183 -4.71 6.57 4.89
CA ALA A 183 -3.63 7.28 5.58
C ALA A 183 -2.96 6.40 6.65
N ALA A 184 -3.74 5.64 7.43
CA ALA A 184 -3.20 4.71 8.43
C ALA A 184 -2.39 3.56 7.79
N LEU A 185 -2.83 3.02 6.66
CA LEU A 185 -2.10 1.98 5.93
C LEU A 185 -0.78 2.51 5.35
N VAL A 186 -0.78 3.72 4.79
CA VAL A 186 0.44 4.39 4.30
C VAL A 186 1.41 4.65 5.45
N ALA A 187 0.92 5.16 6.58
CA ALA A 187 1.74 5.38 7.77
C ALA A 187 2.35 4.08 8.31
N ALA A 188 1.57 3.00 8.34
CA ALA A 188 2.03 1.68 8.74
C ALA A 188 3.14 1.15 7.84
N TYR A 189 2.99 1.28 6.52
CA TYR A 189 3.99 0.90 5.54
C TYR A 189 5.31 1.67 5.73
N HIS A 190 5.24 3.01 5.88
CA HIS A 190 6.43 3.83 6.11
C HIS A 190 7.12 3.52 7.45
N TYR A 191 6.33 3.27 8.51
CA TYR A 191 6.85 2.89 9.81
C TYR A 191 7.64 1.58 9.76
N GLU A 192 7.12 0.55 9.08
CA GLU A 192 7.84 -0.73 8.89
C GLU A 192 9.14 -0.53 8.14
N ARG A 193 9.10 0.26 7.05
CA ARG A 193 10.29 0.55 6.27
C ARG A 193 11.37 1.28 7.09
N LEU A 194 10.96 2.26 7.89
CA LEU A 194 11.88 2.96 8.80
C LEU A 194 12.47 2.02 9.86
N GLN A 195 11.67 1.11 10.40
CA GLN A 195 12.17 0.11 11.35
C GLN A 195 13.18 -0.86 10.72
N GLU A 196 12.95 -1.29 9.48
CA GLU A 196 13.92 -2.13 8.75
C GLU A 196 15.25 -1.41 8.55
N LEU A 197 15.19 -0.14 8.11
CA LEU A 197 16.39 0.69 7.93
C LEU A 197 17.15 0.89 9.26
N ASN A 198 16.45 1.23 10.32
CA ASN A 198 17.05 1.42 11.65
C ASN A 198 17.66 0.12 12.19
N THR A 199 17.00 -1.02 11.95
CA THR A 199 17.53 -2.33 12.37
C THR A 199 18.79 -2.70 11.59
N ARG A 200 18.83 -2.44 10.27
CA ARG A 200 20.02 -2.64 9.43
C ARG A 200 21.18 -1.75 9.89
N GLN A 201 20.91 -0.48 10.14
CA GLN A 201 21.89 0.47 10.63
C GLN A 201 22.46 0.06 12.00
N SER A 202 21.59 -0.36 12.92
CA SER A 202 22.01 -0.82 14.26
C SER A 202 22.87 -2.08 14.20
N ARG A 203 22.54 -3.03 13.31
CA ARG A 203 23.35 -4.23 13.08
C ARG A 203 24.70 -3.85 12.49
N PHE A 204 24.72 -2.98 11.47
CA PHE A 204 25.95 -2.49 10.87
C PHE A 204 26.91 -1.89 11.91
N VAL A 205 26.40 -1.01 12.79
CA VAL A 205 27.21 -0.39 13.87
C VAL A 205 27.70 -1.44 14.88
N ALA A 206 26.87 -2.42 15.24
CA ALA A 206 27.27 -3.49 16.16
C ALA A 206 28.35 -4.38 15.55
N ASP A 207 28.22 -4.79 14.30
CA ASP A 207 29.17 -5.63 13.58
C ASP A 207 30.50 -4.87 13.36
N LEU A 208 30.42 -3.58 12.97
CA LEU A 208 31.58 -2.70 12.87
C LEU A 208 32.34 -2.61 14.19
N THR A 209 31.63 -2.37 15.29
CA THR A 209 32.25 -2.28 16.62
C THR A 209 32.95 -3.59 17.00
N HIS A 210 32.34 -4.71 16.69
CA HIS A 210 32.93 -6.03 16.95
C HIS A 210 34.18 -6.29 16.10
N GLU A 211 34.15 -5.97 14.79
CA GLU A 211 35.25 -6.18 13.86
C GLU A 211 36.44 -5.21 14.11
N LEU A 212 36.18 -4.03 14.69
CA LEU A 212 37.24 -3.11 15.15
C LEU A 212 37.83 -3.54 16.49
N LYS A 213 37.04 -4.05 17.43
CA LYS A 213 37.48 -4.42 18.78
C LYS A 213 38.53 -5.54 18.74
N THR A 214 38.34 -6.53 17.86
CA THR A 214 39.23 -7.70 17.78
C THR A 214 40.67 -7.33 17.42
N PRO A 215 40.95 -6.66 16.27
CA PRO A 215 42.33 -6.27 15.94
C PRO A 215 42.90 -5.27 16.94
N LEU A 216 42.10 -4.35 17.47
CA LEU A 216 42.56 -3.38 18.46
C LEU A 216 43.03 -4.07 19.76
N THR A 217 42.29 -5.10 20.20
CA THR A 217 42.72 -5.90 21.37
C THR A 217 44.02 -6.64 21.09
N SER A 218 44.18 -7.22 19.88
CA SER A 218 45.43 -7.87 19.46
C SER A 218 46.60 -6.89 19.39
N LEU A 219 46.41 -5.69 18.83
CA LEU A 219 47.41 -4.64 18.77
C LEU A 219 47.88 -4.22 20.16
N ILE A 220 46.97 -3.98 21.09
CA ILE A 220 47.29 -3.63 22.47
C ILE A 220 48.08 -4.77 23.14
N GLY A 221 47.65 -6.02 22.95
CA GLY A 221 48.31 -7.19 23.50
C GLY A 221 49.78 -7.37 23.00
N TYR A 222 50.00 -7.24 21.70
CA TYR A 222 51.35 -7.31 21.12
C TYR A 222 52.20 -6.11 21.50
N ALA A 223 51.62 -4.91 21.57
CA ALA A 223 52.35 -3.73 22.04
C ALA A 223 52.80 -3.86 23.51
N ASP A 224 51.94 -4.40 24.39
CA ASP A 224 52.27 -4.66 25.78
C ASP A 224 53.36 -5.74 25.93
N LEU A 225 53.32 -6.79 25.11
CA LEU A 225 54.38 -7.80 25.05
C LEU A 225 55.74 -7.19 24.64
N LEU A 226 55.75 -6.33 23.62
CA LEU A 226 56.96 -5.64 23.17
C LEU A 226 57.48 -4.65 24.22
N ARG A 227 56.60 -3.98 24.97
CA ARG A 227 56.93 -3.04 26.03
C ARG A 227 57.56 -3.74 27.26
N GLY A 228 57.11 -4.98 27.54
CA GLY A 228 57.57 -5.74 28.72
C GLY A 228 59.02 -6.16 28.72
N GLY A 229 59.71 -6.04 27.60
CA GLY A 229 61.21 -6.17 27.50
C GLY A 229 61.80 -7.55 27.69
N THR A 230 61.04 -8.59 27.99
CA THR A 230 61.52 -9.95 28.37
C THR A 230 61.50 -10.94 27.19
N LEU A 231 61.22 -10.48 25.97
CA LEU A 231 61.14 -11.32 24.76
C LEU A 231 62.52 -11.55 24.15
N ASP A 232 62.79 -12.78 23.71
CA ASP A 232 63.88 -13.09 22.83
C ASP A 232 63.74 -12.43 21.45
N ALA A 233 64.78 -12.45 20.65
CA ALA A 233 64.83 -11.76 19.34
C ALA A 233 63.79 -12.31 18.36
N GLU A 234 63.47 -13.62 18.38
CA GLU A 234 62.54 -14.29 17.52
C GLU A 234 61.07 -13.91 17.89
N ARG A 235 60.75 -14.02 19.18
CA ARG A 235 59.42 -13.63 19.68
C ARG A 235 59.13 -12.14 19.50
N ARG A 236 60.16 -11.28 19.64
CA ARG A 236 60.02 -9.84 19.38
C ARG A 236 59.71 -9.58 17.91
N ARG A 237 60.39 -10.31 16.99
CA ARG A 237 60.12 -10.19 15.55
C ARG A 237 58.70 -10.67 15.21
N THR A 238 58.28 -11.79 15.76
CA THR A 238 56.92 -12.33 15.57
C THR A 238 55.84 -11.35 16.07
N ALA A 239 55.99 -10.78 17.26
CA ALA A 239 55.10 -9.79 17.83
C ALA A 239 55.02 -8.50 17.00
N ALA A 240 56.19 -8.02 16.51
CA ALA A 240 56.24 -6.85 15.63
C ALA A 240 55.58 -7.10 14.27
N GLN A 241 55.74 -8.29 13.69
CA GLN A 241 55.03 -8.69 12.46
C GLN A 241 53.51 -8.78 12.66
N ALA A 242 53.09 -9.41 13.76
CA ALA A 242 51.65 -9.49 14.07
C ALA A 242 51.02 -8.09 14.27
N LEU A 243 51.72 -7.19 14.95
CA LEU A 243 51.30 -5.80 15.14
C LEU A 243 51.19 -5.07 13.79
N TYR A 244 52.14 -5.24 12.88
CA TYR A 244 52.08 -4.67 11.54
C TYR A 244 50.90 -5.19 10.73
N HIS A 245 50.69 -6.51 10.74
CA HIS A 245 49.57 -7.12 10.01
C HIS A 245 48.19 -6.67 10.51
N GLU A 246 48.02 -6.56 11.85
CA GLU A 246 46.73 -6.06 12.39
C GLU A 246 46.54 -4.57 12.12
N SER A 247 47.61 -3.77 12.09
CA SER A 247 47.55 -2.35 11.71
C SER A 247 47.14 -2.17 10.24
N ALA A 248 47.74 -2.91 9.33
CA ALA A 248 47.41 -2.89 7.91
C ALA A 248 45.99 -3.36 7.63
N ARG A 249 45.52 -4.36 8.41
CA ARG A 249 44.13 -4.83 8.36
C ARG A 249 43.13 -3.75 8.78
N LEU A 250 43.41 -3.01 9.88
CA LEU A 250 42.60 -1.89 10.33
C LEU A 250 42.55 -0.75 9.31
N GLU A 251 43.69 -0.43 8.70
CA GLU A 251 43.77 0.56 7.63
C GLU A 251 42.87 0.17 6.44
N SER A 252 43.00 -1.07 5.96
CA SER A 252 42.19 -1.59 4.87
C SER A 252 40.70 -1.56 5.20
N LEU A 253 40.30 -1.95 6.42
CA LEU A 253 38.90 -1.87 6.87
C LEU A 253 38.41 -0.42 6.90
N SER A 254 39.21 0.52 7.40
CA SER A 254 38.89 1.95 7.43
C SER A 254 38.68 2.50 6.02
N GLN A 255 39.57 2.17 5.07
CA GLN A 255 39.44 2.60 3.68
C GLN A 255 38.20 2.04 3.01
N GLN A 256 37.87 0.75 3.23
CA GLN A 256 36.65 0.13 2.72
C GLN A 256 35.37 0.79 3.27
N LEU A 257 35.35 1.17 4.55
CA LEU A 257 34.25 1.88 5.18
C LEU A 257 34.06 3.31 4.65
N LEU A 258 35.18 4.01 4.41
CA LEU A 258 35.15 5.34 3.80
C LEU A 258 34.63 5.27 2.36
N ALA A 259 35.05 4.27 1.58
CA ALA A 259 34.55 4.05 0.23
C ALA A 259 33.04 3.74 0.21
N LEU A 260 32.54 2.89 1.13
CA LEU A 260 31.12 2.61 1.29
C LEU A 260 30.31 3.88 1.57
N ASN A 261 30.79 4.78 2.43
CA ASN A 261 30.10 6.03 2.74
C ASN A 261 30.21 7.06 1.60
N GLY A 262 31.36 7.12 0.92
CA GLY A 262 31.61 8.07 -0.16
C GLY A 262 30.75 7.81 -1.40
N LEU A 263 30.54 6.54 -1.76
CA LEU A 263 29.67 6.15 -2.89
C LEU A 263 28.21 6.58 -2.71
N GLN A 264 27.76 6.77 -1.47
CA GLN A 264 26.39 7.20 -1.17
C GLN A 264 26.22 8.74 -1.18
N ALA A 265 27.30 9.50 -1.00
CA ALA A 265 27.25 10.95 -0.80
C ALA A 265 27.48 11.75 -2.09
N ASP A 266 28.44 11.32 -2.92
CA ASP A 266 28.88 12.07 -4.10
C ASP A 266 28.62 11.21 -5.35
N GLY A 267 27.77 11.63 -6.23
CA GLY A 267 27.44 10.90 -7.47
C GLY A 267 28.72 10.49 -8.24
N VAL A 268 28.78 9.23 -8.68
CA VAL A 268 29.92 8.67 -9.45
C VAL A 268 29.88 9.23 -10.88
N VAL A 269 31.01 9.76 -11.33
CA VAL A 269 31.14 10.24 -12.70
C VAL A 269 31.61 9.09 -13.60
N LEU A 270 30.70 8.55 -14.40
CA LEU A 270 30.99 7.49 -15.35
C LEU A 270 31.72 8.06 -16.57
N ARG A 271 32.81 7.42 -16.97
CA ARG A 271 33.61 7.73 -18.16
C ARG A 271 33.96 6.45 -18.90
N PRO A 272 34.32 6.52 -20.19
CA PRO A 272 34.83 5.39 -20.93
C PRO A 272 36.13 4.85 -20.32
N VAL A 273 36.10 3.57 -19.91
CA VAL A 273 37.23 2.88 -19.30
C VAL A 273 37.45 1.54 -20.01
N ARG A 274 38.68 1.25 -20.43
CA ARG A 274 39.05 -0.05 -20.99
C ARG A 274 39.10 -1.10 -19.87
N VAL A 275 38.40 -2.20 -20.02
CA VAL A 275 38.39 -3.30 -19.04
C VAL A 275 39.79 -3.90 -18.85
N ALA A 276 40.56 -4.04 -19.94
CA ALA A 276 41.95 -4.53 -19.88
C ALA A 276 42.85 -3.67 -18.97
N ALA A 277 42.59 -2.34 -18.87
CA ALA A 277 43.33 -1.48 -17.96
C ALA A 277 43.03 -1.78 -16.49
N ALA A 278 41.74 -2.03 -16.16
CA ALA A 278 41.34 -2.44 -14.81
C ALA A 278 41.94 -3.80 -14.42
N PHE A 279 42.00 -4.76 -15.36
CA PHE A 279 42.65 -6.05 -15.13
C PHE A 279 44.18 -5.87 -14.88
N ALA A 280 44.87 -5.02 -15.67
CA ALA A 280 46.27 -4.72 -15.47
C ALA A 280 46.55 -4.02 -14.13
N ASP A 281 45.63 -3.15 -13.68
CA ASP A 281 45.71 -2.51 -12.36
C ASP A 281 45.54 -3.55 -11.23
N ALA A 282 44.59 -4.50 -11.36
CA ALA A 282 44.43 -5.61 -10.43
C ALA A 282 45.66 -6.50 -10.35
N VAL A 283 46.24 -6.91 -11.49
CA VAL A 283 47.49 -7.72 -11.55
C VAL A 283 48.61 -7.01 -10.82
N ARG A 284 48.81 -5.70 -11.03
CA ARG A 284 49.85 -4.93 -10.35
C ARG A 284 49.65 -4.81 -8.84
N SER A 285 48.40 -4.76 -8.40
CA SER A 285 48.05 -4.61 -6.98
C SER A 285 48.08 -5.92 -6.20
N LEU A 286 48.12 -7.06 -6.88
CA LEU A 286 48.02 -8.41 -6.32
C LEU A 286 49.20 -9.29 -6.83
N PRO A 287 50.48 -8.98 -6.53
CA PRO A 287 51.64 -9.66 -7.11
C PRO A 287 51.73 -11.15 -6.73
N ASP A 288 51.15 -11.52 -5.58
CA ASP A 288 51.19 -12.90 -5.08
C ASP A 288 49.98 -13.75 -5.56
N VAL A 289 49.08 -13.18 -6.37
CA VAL A 289 47.88 -13.85 -6.88
C VAL A 289 48.07 -14.22 -8.35
N VAL A 290 47.84 -15.47 -8.69
CA VAL A 290 47.86 -15.94 -10.08
C VAL A 290 46.53 -15.53 -10.74
N LEU A 291 46.63 -14.50 -11.60
CA LEU A 291 45.47 -13.99 -12.36
C LEU A 291 45.63 -14.38 -13.83
N ASP A 292 44.65 -15.14 -14.35
CA ASP A 292 44.49 -15.42 -15.77
C ASP A 292 43.47 -14.45 -16.36
N CYS A 293 43.96 -13.45 -17.10
CA CYS A 293 43.17 -12.31 -17.57
C CYS A 293 42.94 -12.39 -19.08
N ASP A 294 41.68 -12.28 -19.51
CA ASP A 294 41.32 -12.23 -20.92
C ASP A 294 40.21 -11.16 -21.09
N ALA A 295 40.55 -10.08 -21.80
CA ALA A 295 39.62 -9.01 -22.15
C ALA A 295 39.94 -8.53 -23.55
N PRO A 296 38.93 -8.43 -24.43
CA PRO A 296 39.06 -7.86 -25.77
C PRO A 296 39.59 -6.42 -25.68
N ALA A 297 40.48 -6.05 -26.64
CA ALA A 297 41.04 -4.70 -26.65
C ALA A 297 40.01 -3.59 -26.84
N GLU A 298 38.90 -3.92 -27.50
CA GLU A 298 37.73 -3.08 -27.74
C GLU A 298 36.77 -3.00 -26.54
N ALA A 299 36.98 -3.79 -25.47
CA ALA A 299 36.11 -3.77 -24.32
C ALA A 299 36.22 -2.45 -23.54
N VAL A 300 35.34 -1.50 -23.86
CA VAL A 300 35.22 -0.21 -23.18
C VAL A 300 33.86 -0.16 -22.50
N VAL A 301 33.86 0.25 -21.23
CA VAL A 301 32.66 0.34 -20.37
C VAL A 301 32.52 1.75 -19.79
N LEU A 302 31.28 2.16 -19.49
CA LEU A 302 31.04 3.39 -18.74
C LEU A 302 31.21 3.10 -17.24
N ALA A 303 32.31 3.58 -16.67
CA ALA A 303 32.69 3.36 -15.26
C ALA A 303 33.56 4.50 -14.72
N ASP A 304 33.74 4.54 -13.40
CA ASP A 304 34.86 5.21 -12.80
C ASP A 304 36.07 4.26 -12.77
N ARG A 305 37.22 4.72 -13.25
CA ARG A 305 38.41 3.88 -13.40
C ARG A 305 38.90 3.31 -12.05
N VAL A 306 38.88 4.12 -11.00
CA VAL A 306 39.39 3.72 -9.68
C VAL A 306 38.46 2.69 -9.06
N LEU A 307 37.16 2.95 -9.11
CA LEU A 307 36.12 2.04 -8.60
C LEU A 307 36.10 0.71 -9.37
N LEU A 308 36.26 0.74 -10.70
CA LEU A 308 36.34 -0.49 -11.49
C LEU A 308 37.56 -1.33 -11.13
N ALA A 309 38.71 -0.70 -10.94
CA ALA A 309 39.93 -1.38 -10.50
C ALA A 309 39.77 -1.98 -9.07
N ASP A 310 39.14 -1.24 -8.16
CA ASP A 310 38.85 -1.71 -6.80
C ASP A 310 37.82 -2.87 -6.80
N LEU A 311 36.81 -2.81 -7.65
CA LEU A 311 35.85 -3.89 -7.86
C LEU A 311 36.57 -5.18 -8.29
N VAL A 312 37.35 -5.11 -9.36
CA VAL A 312 38.07 -6.26 -9.90
C VAL A 312 39.05 -6.80 -8.87
N ARG A 313 39.81 -5.93 -8.20
CA ARG A 313 40.77 -6.32 -7.15
C ARG A 313 40.08 -7.05 -5.99
N ASN A 314 38.99 -6.53 -5.46
CA ASN A 314 38.27 -7.15 -4.35
C ASN A 314 37.66 -8.51 -4.74
N LEU A 315 37.13 -8.63 -5.95
CA LEU A 315 36.59 -9.90 -6.44
C LEU A 315 37.70 -10.93 -6.65
N ALA A 316 38.82 -10.53 -7.26
CA ALA A 316 39.98 -11.40 -7.48
C ALA A 316 40.58 -11.88 -6.16
N LEU A 317 40.69 -11.00 -5.16
CA LEU A 317 41.20 -11.36 -3.84
C LEU A 317 40.30 -12.33 -3.10
N ASN A 318 38.97 -12.14 -3.20
CA ASN A 318 37.98 -13.07 -2.63
C ASN A 318 38.05 -14.45 -3.29
N ALA A 319 38.15 -14.48 -4.62
CA ALA A 319 38.29 -15.70 -5.40
C ALA A 319 39.58 -16.46 -5.02
N TRP A 320 40.70 -15.76 -4.89
CA TRP A 320 41.97 -16.36 -4.47
C TRP A 320 41.92 -16.92 -3.04
N HIS A 321 41.31 -16.22 -2.09
CA HIS A 321 41.15 -16.72 -0.72
C HIS A 321 40.21 -17.95 -0.61
N ALA A 322 39.31 -18.13 -1.56
CA ALA A 322 38.42 -19.28 -1.63
C ALA A 322 39.04 -20.50 -2.28
N GLY A 323 40.04 -20.27 -3.13
CA GLY A 323 40.73 -21.29 -3.91
C GLY A 323 41.84 -22.04 -3.16
N PRO A 324 42.42 -23.08 -3.78
CA PRO A 324 43.68 -23.70 -3.34
C PRO A 324 44.84 -22.71 -3.55
N GLN A 325 45.94 -22.85 -2.78
CA GLN A 325 47.08 -21.94 -2.84
C GLN A 325 47.76 -21.86 -4.23
N ASP A 326 47.63 -22.90 -5.05
CA ASP A 326 48.20 -22.96 -6.40
C ASP A 326 47.11 -22.71 -7.49
N GLY A 327 45.92 -22.30 -7.10
CA GLY A 327 44.79 -22.06 -8.03
C GLY A 327 44.86 -20.71 -8.72
N ALA A 328 44.59 -20.68 -10.02
CA ALA A 328 44.44 -19.44 -10.76
C ALA A 328 43.02 -18.87 -10.63
N VAL A 329 42.91 -17.54 -10.53
CA VAL A 329 41.64 -16.80 -10.64
C VAL A 329 41.49 -16.34 -12.08
N HIS A 330 40.38 -16.72 -12.68
CA HIS A 330 40.06 -16.37 -14.08
C HIS A 330 39.25 -15.10 -14.15
N LEU A 331 39.80 -14.07 -14.78
CA LEU A 331 39.13 -12.81 -15.11
C LEU A 331 38.80 -12.79 -16.59
N ARG A 332 37.54 -12.77 -16.96
CA ARG A 332 37.08 -12.76 -18.36
C ARG A 332 36.18 -11.59 -18.63
N CYS A 333 36.36 -10.97 -19.78
CA CYS A 333 35.41 -10.01 -20.34
C CYS A 333 34.92 -10.53 -21.70
N THR A 334 33.64 -10.69 -21.85
CA THR A 334 33.02 -11.22 -23.09
C THR A 334 31.89 -10.31 -23.56
N ASP A 335 31.69 -10.27 -24.86
CA ASP A 335 30.56 -9.54 -25.45
C ASP A 335 29.22 -10.19 -25.03
N ALA A 336 28.28 -9.39 -24.57
CA ALA A 336 26.93 -9.80 -24.21
C ALA A 336 25.85 -8.94 -24.90
N GLY A 337 26.13 -8.47 -26.11
CA GLY A 337 25.26 -7.60 -26.89
C GLY A 337 25.38 -6.13 -26.50
N GLU A 338 24.39 -5.56 -25.82
CA GLU A 338 24.43 -4.15 -25.36
C GLU A 338 25.36 -3.90 -24.18
N CYS A 339 25.88 -4.97 -23.54
CA CYS A 339 26.74 -4.91 -22.39
C CYS A 339 28.02 -5.72 -22.58
N TRP A 340 29.06 -5.40 -21.82
CA TRP A 340 30.19 -6.26 -21.58
C TRP A 340 29.94 -7.11 -20.33
N ARG A 341 30.13 -8.44 -20.44
CA ARG A 341 30.04 -9.37 -19.33
C ARG A 341 31.41 -9.54 -18.70
N LEU A 342 31.58 -9.02 -17.51
CA LEU A 342 32.74 -9.26 -16.68
C LEU A 342 32.48 -10.47 -15.77
N THR A 343 33.37 -11.45 -15.78
CA THR A 343 33.30 -12.64 -14.90
C THR A 343 34.59 -12.81 -14.13
N VAL A 344 34.45 -13.14 -12.84
CA VAL A 344 35.54 -13.55 -11.96
C VAL A 344 35.20 -14.95 -11.47
N GLN A 345 36.08 -15.91 -11.79
CA GLN A 345 35.84 -17.33 -11.49
C GLN A 345 36.99 -17.93 -10.70
N ASP A 346 36.68 -18.67 -9.66
CA ASP A 346 37.57 -19.52 -8.88
C ASP A 346 37.19 -20.99 -8.92
N THR A 347 38.09 -21.85 -8.56
CA THR A 347 37.92 -23.29 -8.34
C THR A 347 37.98 -23.65 -6.86
N GLY A 348 37.51 -22.76 -6.00
CA GLY A 348 37.61 -22.86 -4.55
C GLY A 348 36.57 -23.74 -3.89
N CYS A 349 36.38 -23.50 -2.59
CA CYS A 349 35.45 -24.30 -1.76
C CYS A 349 33.98 -24.13 -2.13
N GLY A 350 33.63 -23.16 -2.96
CA GLY A 350 32.25 -22.84 -3.29
C GLY A 350 31.43 -22.31 -2.10
N ILE A 351 30.18 -21.95 -2.38
CA ILE A 351 29.29 -21.27 -1.44
C ILE A 351 27.95 -22.03 -1.38
N PRO A 352 27.42 -22.32 -0.18
CA PRO A 352 26.09 -22.92 -0.02
C PRO A 352 24.98 -22.00 -0.58
N ALA A 353 23.98 -22.60 -1.20
CA ALA A 353 22.88 -21.84 -1.84
C ALA A 353 22.13 -20.91 -0.88
N GLU A 354 21.96 -21.29 0.37
CA GLU A 354 21.35 -20.49 1.44
C GLU A 354 22.17 -19.23 1.80
N ALA A 355 23.47 -19.20 1.54
CA ALA A 355 24.35 -18.07 1.81
C ALA A 355 24.38 -17.04 0.66
N LEU A 356 24.06 -17.45 -0.58
CA LEU A 356 24.14 -16.59 -1.76
C LEU A 356 23.38 -15.25 -1.63
N PRO A 357 22.15 -15.21 -1.10
CA PRO A 357 21.40 -13.95 -0.94
C PRO A 357 22.02 -12.95 0.04
N HIS A 358 22.91 -13.44 0.93
CA HIS A 358 23.50 -12.65 2.02
C HIS A 358 24.92 -12.18 1.74
N LEU A 359 25.56 -12.62 0.66
CA LEU A 359 26.98 -12.37 0.36
C LEU A 359 27.33 -10.88 0.26
N THR A 360 26.39 -10.06 -0.14
CA THR A 360 26.56 -8.61 -0.29
C THR A 360 26.17 -7.82 0.96
N GLU A 361 25.71 -8.50 2.02
CA GLU A 361 25.46 -7.84 3.30
C GLU A 361 26.83 -7.51 3.97
N PRO A 362 27.01 -6.26 4.46
CA PRO A 362 28.25 -5.89 5.16
C PRO A 362 28.52 -6.81 6.35
N PHE A 363 29.79 -7.22 6.52
CA PHE A 363 30.27 -8.13 7.57
C PHE A 363 29.75 -9.57 7.51
N TYR A 364 28.95 -9.93 6.50
CA TYR A 364 28.51 -11.30 6.31
C TYR A 364 29.66 -12.21 5.90
N ARG A 365 29.72 -13.41 6.47
CA ARG A 365 30.73 -14.44 6.19
C ARG A 365 30.11 -15.82 6.31
N VAL A 366 30.36 -16.69 5.34
CA VAL A 366 29.90 -18.10 5.35
C VAL A 366 30.64 -18.88 6.46
N ASP A 367 31.96 -18.70 6.61
CA ASP A 367 32.78 -19.29 7.67
C ASP A 367 33.61 -18.20 8.38
N LYS A 368 33.21 -17.88 9.62
CA LYS A 368 33.85 -16.85 10.43
C LYS A 368 35.28 -17.20 10.85
N ALA A 369 35.62 -18.51 11.02
CA ALA A 369 36.91 -18.94 11.47
C ALA A 369 37.95 -18.88 10.33
N ARG A 370 37.62 -19.43 9.17
CA ARG A 370 38.49 -19.42 7.98
C ARG A 370 38.71 -18.01 7.43
N ALA A 371 37.66 -17.19 7.42
CA ALA A 371 37.75 -15.81 6.95
C ALA A 371 38.66 -14.92 7.83
N ARG A 372 38.75 -15.20 9.16
CA ARG A 372 39.68 -14.49 10.04
C ARG A 372 41.12 -14.85 9.76
N ALA A 373 41.42 -16.12 9.49
CA ALA A 373 42.77 -16.58 9.15
C ALA A 373 43.30 -15.92 7.86
N ASN A 374 42.40 -15.65 6.91
CA ASN A 374 42.75 -15.05 5.62
C ASN A 374 42.60 -13.51 5.59
N GLY A 375 42.38 -12.85 6.75
CA GLY A 375 42.33 -11.37 6.83
C GLY A 375 41.07 -10.72 6.27
N GLY A 376 40.05 -11.49 5.85
CA GLY A 376 38.82 -10.95 5.26
C GLY A 376 38.00 -10.14 6.27
N SER A 377 37.58 -8.93 5.90
CA SER A 377 36.76 -8.03 6.71
C SER A 377 35.25 -8.33 6.61
N GLY A 378 34.80 -9.04 5.56
CA GLY A 378 33.40 -9.19 5.21
C GLY A 378 32.74 -7.92 4.61
N VAL A 379 33.56 -6.90 4.32
CA VAL A 379 33.09 -5.61 3.73
C VAL A 379 33.33 -5.58 2.22
N GLY A 380 34.32 -6.36 1.70
CA GLY A 380 34.74 -6.29 0.30
C GLY A 380 33.62 -6.58 -0.72
N LEU A 381 32.81 -7.63 -0.51
CA LEU A 381 31.69 -7.94 -1.42
C LEU A 381 30.54 -6.92 -1.31
N ALA A 382 30.31 -6.35 -0.12
CA ALA A 382 29.35 -5.26 0.06
C ALA A 382 29.79 -4.00 -0.70
N LEU A 383 31.10 -3.67 -0.67
CA LEU A 383 31.67 -2.58 -1.47
C LEU A 383 31.52 -2.86 -2.97
N CYS A 384 31.82 -4.09 -3.42
CA CYS A 384 31.64 -4.48 -4.81
C CYS A 384 30.18 -4.32 -5.27
N ALA A 385 29.22 -4.68 -4.42
CA ALA A 385 27.80 -4.52 -4.74
C ALA A 385 27.40 -3.05 -4.89
N GLN A 386 27.88 -2.17 -4.02
CA GLN A 386 27.62 -0.73 -4.13
C GLN A 386 28.29 -0.10 -5.36
N ILE A 387 29.51 -0.53 -5.69
CA ILE A 387 30.17 -0.08 -6.93
C ILE A 387 29.36 -0.51 -8.16
N ALA A 388 28.90 -1.77 -8.19
CA ALA A 388 28.05 -2.26 -9.29
C ALA A 388 26.75 -1.46 -9.38
N GLU A 389 26.09 -1.16 -8.25
CA GLU A 389 24.89 -0.33 -8.20
C GLU A 389 25.16 1.11 -8.70
N ALA A 390 26.31 1.69 -8.34
CA ALA A 390 26.74 3.00 -8.85
C ALA A 390 27.00 3.01 -10.37
N PHE A 391 27.35 1.86 -10.95
CA PHE A 391 27.45 1.66 -12.40
C PHE A 391 26.12 1.27 -13.07
N GLY A 392 25.00 1.28 -12.32
CA GLY A 392 23.66 0.94 -12.81
C GLY A 392 23.45 -0.55 -13.06
N THR A 393 24.23 -1.43 -12.44
CA THR A 393 24.18 -2.88 -12.62
C THR A 393 24.15 -3.64 -11.29
N GLN A 394 24.07 -4.97 -11.37
CA GLN A 394 24.09 -5.85 -10.20
C GLN A 394 25.05 -7.01 -10.40
N MET A 395 25.61 -7.51 -9.29
CA MET A 395 26.41 -8.74 -9.27
C MET A 395 25.49 -9.96 -9.20
N THR A 396 25.82 -10.98 -9.97
CA THR A 396 25.19 -12.29 -9.88
C THR A 396 26.21 -13.36 -9.51
N PHE A 397 25.79 -14.33 -8.69
CA PHE A 397 26.65 -15.37 -8.15
C PHE A 397 26.14 -16.74 -8.62
N ALA A 398 27.04 -17.52 -9.21
CA ALA A 398 26.83 -18.93 -9.49
C ALA A 398 27.89 -19.74 -8.74
N SER A 399 27.47 -20.59 -7.79
CA SER A 399 28.41 -21.35 -6.95
C SER A 399 27.86 -22.70 -6.57
N ARG A 400 28.75 -23.68 -6.44
CA ARG A 400 28.49 -25.01 -5.86
C ARG A 400 29.61 -25.36 -4.89
N VAL A 401 29.23 -25.91 -3.75
CA VAL A 401 30.18 -26.35 -2.74
C VAL A 401 31.13 -27.41 -3.33
N GLY A 402 32.42 -27.17 -3.25
CA GLY A 402 33.50 -28.03 -3.79
C GLY A 402 33.84 -27.82 -5.28
N GLU A 403 33.10 -26.98 -6.03
CA GLU A 403 33.35 -26.73 -7.45
C GLU A 403 33.87 -25.30 -7.73
N GLY A 404 33.68 -24.37 -6.80
CA GLY A 404 34.10 -22.96 -6.94
C GLY A 404 32.93 -21.98 -7.09
N THR A 405 33.29 -20.74 -7.44
CA THR A 405 32.32 -19.64 -7.59
C THR A 405 32.62 -18.82 -8.84
N THR A 406 31.57 -18.40 -9.51
CA THR A 406 31.61 -17.43 -10.62
C THR A 406 30.78 -16.20 -10.24
N VAL A 407 31.42 -15.04 -10.22
CA VAL A 407 30.75 -13.73 -10.06
C VAL A 407 30.63 -13.10 -11.43
N THR A 408 29.43 -12.63 -11.80
CA THR A 408 29.17 -12.02 -13.11
C THR A 408 28.59 -10.61 -12.91
N ILE A 409 29.09 -9.66 -13.71
CA ILE A 409 28.63 -8.28 -13.76
C ILE A 409 28.42 -7.89 -15.22
N LEU A 410 27.28 -7.27 -15.55
CA LEU A 410 27.00 -6.73 -16.88
C LEU A 410 27.27 -5.23 -16.86
N LEU A 411 28.30 -4.78 -17.56
CA LEU A 411 28.69 -3.37 -17.63
C LEU A 411 28.22 -2.78 -18.95
N GLN A 412 27.64 -1.60 -18.91
CA GLN A 412 27.14 -0.92 -20.09
C GLN A 412 28.30 -0.58 -21.03
N LYS A 413 28.13 -0.88 -22.32
CA LYS A 413 29.07 -0.46 -23.36
C LYS A 413 29.06 1.06 -23.49
N GLU A 414 30.20 1.63 -23.86
CA GLU A 414 30.22 2.96 -24.43
C GLU A 414 29.53 2.87 -25.80
N GLU A 415 28.47 3.66 -26.02
CA GLU A 415 27.96 3.90 -27.37
C GLU A 415 28.99 4.78 -28.11
N GLU A 416 29.64 4.27 -29.16
CA GLU A 416 30.39 5.09 -30.09
C GLU A 416 29.41 6.11 -30.70
N HIS A 417 29.48 7.36 -30.25
CA HIS A 417 28.90 8.47 -30.96
C HIS A 417 29.68 8.68 -32.28
N GLU A 418 29.21 8.04 -33.33
CA GLU A 418 29.64 8.19 -34.71
C GLU A 418 29.19 9.55 -35.28
N GLU A 419 29.25 10.65 -34.52
CA GLU A 419 28.82 12.00 -34.93
C GLU A 419 29.90 13.07 -34.89
N ALA A 420 31.18 12.74 -35.05
CA ALA A 420 32.20 13.80 -35.17
C ALA A 420 33.12 13.70 -36.42
N ALA A 421 32.78 12.92 -37.44
CA ALA A 421 33.64 12.77 -38.62
C ALA A 421 33.01 13.24 -39.95
N GLN A 422 31.93 14.01 -39.95
CA GLN A 422 31.33 14.58 -41.18
C GLN A 422 31.23 16.12 -41.17
N GLN A 423 32.06 16.83 -40.42
CA GLN A 423 32.25 18.27 -40.59
C GLN A 423 33.72 18.62 -40.48
N GLN A 424 34.50 18.29 -41.50
CA GLN A 424 35.70 19.02 -41.93
C GLN A 424 35.81 18.97 -43.44
#